data_2a8b8bbc4bc43475cd04f3f32c678936
#
_entry.id   2a8b8bbc4bc43475cd04f3f32c678936
#
_cell.length_a   1.000
_cell.length_b   1.000
_cell.length_c   1.000
_cell.angle_alpha   90.00
_cell.angle_beta   90.00
_cell.angle_gamma   90.00
#
_symmetry.space_group_name_H-M   'P 1'
#
loop_
_entity.id
_entity.type
_entity.pdbx_description
1 polymer ?
#
loop_
_entity_poly.entity_id
_entity_poly.type
_entity_poly.pdbx_seq_one_letter_code
_entity_poly.pdbx_strand_id
1 'polypeptide(L)'
;MKGEGIMKSILLIGLGRFGRHVAEKLYELNHQVMAVDKMEDRVEAVLPYVTNGQIGDSTNMEFLESLGVSNFDVCIVAIASDFQSSLETTAYLKDLGAKMVVSRASRDVHARFLLRNGADEIVYPEKQVANWTAIRYSSEHIFDYVQLSETHAIFEIEIPDNWVGKTIGQVDIRKKFNINIMALKRKGSLDIAIRPDTMLDRDVTMLVLGESKDIQKCFKI
;
A
#
# COMPACT_ATOMS: atom_id res chain seq x y z
N MET A 1 13.10 -19.93 12.47
CA MET A 1 12.18 -19.32 13.44
C MET A 1 11.24 -18.44 12.64
N LYS A 2 9.96 -18.83 12.46
CA LYS A 2 8.93 -17.91 11.96
C LYS A 2 8.75 -16.85 13.05
N GLY A 3 9.08 -15.60 12.76
CA GLY A 3 8.75 -14.50 13.65
C GLY A 3 7.24 -14.50 13.84
N GLU A 4 6.77 -14.71 15.05
CA GLU A 4 5.37 -14.51 15.41
C GLU A 4 5.09 -13.01 15.26
N GLY A 5 4.58 -12.62 14.10
CA GLY A 5 4.04 -11.28 13.92
C GLY A 5 2.94 -11.08 14.96
N ILE A 6 2.88 -9.90 15.57
CA ILE A 6 1.82 -9.56 16.54
C ILE A 6 0.48 -9.68 15.81
N MET A 7 -0.33 -10.66 16.22
CA MET A 7 -1.68 -10.84 15.70
C MET A 7 -2.54 -9.65 16.13
N LYS A 8 -3.15 -8.96 15.16
CA LYS A 8 -4.05 -7.82 15.41
C LYS A 8 -5.51 -8.23 15.28
N SER A 9 -6.36 -7.55 16.01
CA SER A 9 -7.82 -7.59 15.85
C SER A 9 -8.28 -6.43 14.96
N ILE A 10 -8.98 -6.74 13.88
CA ILE A 10 -9.34 -5.76 12.84
C ILE A 10 -10.85 -5.80 12.61
N LEU A 11 -11.48 -4.62 12.65
CA LEU A 11 -12.86 -4.43 12.21
C LEU A 11 -12.83 -3.91 10.77
N LEU A 12 -13.32 -4.70 9.81
CA LEU A 12 -13.39 -4.36 8.40
C LEU A 12 -14.83 -4.10 7.98
N ILE A 13 -15.13 -2.87 7.59
CA ILE A 13 -16.46 -2.40 7.20
C ILE A 13 -16.52 -2.09 5.72
N GLY A 14 -17.45 -2.73 5.00
CA GLY A 14 -17.60 -2.63 3.56
C GLY A 14 -16.84 -3.72 2.81
N LEU A 15 -17.60 -4.71 2.32
CA LEU A 15 -17.07 -5.92 1.68
C LEU A 15 -17.24 -5.91 0.16
N GLY A 16 -17.12 -4.73 -0.44
CA GLY A 16 -16.98 -4.57 -1.88
C GLY A 16 -15.66 -5.19 -2.39
N ARG A 17 -15.32 -4.99 -3.65
CA ARG A 17 -14.09 -5.55 -4.26
C ARG A 17 -12.84 -5.30 -3.43
N PHE A 18 -12.63 -4.06 -2.99
CA PHE A 18 -11.47 -3.70 -2.18
C PHE A 18 -11.49 -4.40 -0.81
N GLY A 19 -12.63 -4.33 -0.08
CA GLY A 19 -12.73 -4.94 1.25
C GLY A 19 -12.51 -6.45 1.22
N ARG A 20 -13.00 -7.15 0.20
CA ARG A 20 -12.74 -8.60 0.04
C ARG A 20 -11.24 -8.91 -0.10
N HIS A 21 -10.52 -8.21 -0.96
CA HIS A 21 -9.07 -8.41 -1.08
C HIS A 21 -8.31 -8.08 0.21
N VAL A 22 -8.78 -7.08 0.97
CA VAL A 22 -8.23 -6.78 2.30
C VAL A 22 -8.47 -7.95 3.26
N ALA A 23 -9.70 -8.52 3.30
CA ALA A 23 -10.01 -9.67 4.14
C ALA A 23 -9.14 -10.89 3.81
N GLU A 24 -9.04 -11.26 2.53
CA GLU A 24 -8.19 -12.35 2.04
C GLU A 24 -6.72 -12.16 2.49
N LYS A 25 -6.19 -10.95 2.31
CA LYS A 25 -4.79 -10.67 2.67
C LYS A 25 -4.55 -10.68 4.17
N LEU A 26 -5.48 -10.18 4.97
CA LEU A 26 -5.38 -10.22 6.43
C LEU A 26 -5.45 -11.67 6.97
N TYR A 27 -6.23 -12.53 6.32
CA TYR A 27 -6.24 -13.96 6.61
C TYR A 27 -4.89 -14.63 6.35
N GLU A 28 -4.27 -14.36 5.20
CA GLU A 28 -2.92 -14.86 4.88
C GLU A 28 -1.87 -14.39 5.90
N LEU A 29 -2.06 -13.19 6.45
CA LEU A 29 -1.19 -12.61 7.48
C LEU A 29 -1.52 -13.07 8.90
N ASN A 30 -2.51 -13.99 9.06
CA ASN A 30 -2.95 -14.57 10.33
C ASN A 30 -3.49 -13.54 11.34
N HIS A 31 -4.21 -12.52 10.86
CA HIS A 31 -4.92 -11.57 11.72
C HIS A 31 -6.36 -12.01 12.02
N GLN A 32 -6.90 -11.55 13.15
CA GLN A 32 -8.31 -11.72 13.47
C GLN A 32 -9.13 -10.61 12.82
N VAL A 33 -10.13 -10.99 12.03
CA VAL A 33 -10.97 -10.03 11.30
C VAL A 33 -12.43 -10.24 11.66
N MET A 34 -13.10 -9.18 12.11
CA MET A 34 -14.55 -9.07 12.07
C MET A 34 -14.93 -8.26 10.83
N ALA A 35 -15.70 -8.86 9.94
CA ALA A 35 -16.12 -8.25 8.68
C ALA A 35 -17.59 -7.83 8.75
N VAL A 36 -17.91 -6.63 8.26
CA VAL A 36 -19.25 -6.04 8.29
C VAL A 36 -19.64 -5.51 6.92
N ASP A 37 -20.82 -5.88 6.44
CA ASP A 37 -21.50 -5.23 5.30
C ASP A 37 -23.00 -5.30 5.51
N LYS A 38 -23.76 -4.39 4.92
CA LYS A 38 -25.23 -4.44 4.93
C LYS A 38 -25.81 -5.49 3.98
N MET A 39 -25.01 -5.98 3.05
CA MET A 39 -25.41 -6.99 2.07
C MET A 39 -24.95 -8.38 2.52
N GLU A 40 -25.91 -9.27 2.72
CA GLU A 40 -25.67 -10.65 3.18
C GLU A 40 -24.73 -11.43 2.24
N ASP A 41 -24.96 -11.34 0.93
CA ASP A 41 -24.14 -11.99 -0.09
C ASP A 41 -22.65 -11.62 0.00
N ARG A 42 -22.36 -10.38 0.40
CA ARG A 42 -20.99 -9.91 0.57
C ARG A 42 -20.33 -10.42 1.84
N VAL A 43 -21.12 -10.56 2.91
CA VAL A 43 -20.63 -11.15 4.17
C VAL A 43 -20.35 -12.64 3.94
N GLU A 44 -21.29 -13.37 3.35
CA GLU A 44 -21.11 -14.79 3.03
C GLU A 44 -19.86 -15.06 2.18
N ALA A 45 -19.60 -14.22 1.19
CA ALA A 45 -18.45 -14.36 0.30
C ALA A 45 -17.09 -14.25 1.00
N VAL A 46 -17.02 -13.65 2.18
CA VAL A 46 -15.77 -13.48 2.94
C VAL A 46 -15.64 -14.38 4.16
N LEU A 47 -16.70 -15.11 4.54
CA LEU A 47 -16.65 -16.01 5.71
C LEU A 47 -15.45 -16.95 5.77
N PRO A 48 -14.93 -17.50 4.64
CA PRO A 48 -13.73 -18.34 4.66
C PRO A 48 -12.45 -17.61 5.09
N TYR A 49 -12.42 -16.29 5.04
CA TYR A 49 -11.24 -15.43 5.25
C TYR A 49 -11.33 -14.55 6.50
N VAL A 50 -12.38 -14.71 7.33
CA VAL A 50 -12.57 -13.85 8.48
C VAL A 50 -12.89 -14.66 9.72
N THR A 51 -12.62 -14.10 10.90
CA THR A 51 -12.93 -14.75 12.17
C THR A 51 -14.44 -14.70 12.46
N ASN A 52 -15.09 -13.60 12.07
CA ASN A 52 -16.52 -13.39 12.24
C ASN A 52 -17.07 -12.47 11.13
N GLY A 53 -18.27 -12.76 10.64
CA GLY A 53 -19.01 -11.91 9.69
C GLY A 53 -20.31 -11.41 10.33
N GLN A 54 -20.61 -10.12 10.17
CA GLN A 54 -21.82 -9.49 10.68
C GLN A 54 -22.55 -8.76 9.55
N ILE A 55 -23.86 -9.00 9.45
CA ILE A 55 -24.74 -8.25 8.54
C ILE A 55 -25.30 -7.07 9.32
N GLY A 56 -25.04 -5.83 8.86
CA GLY A 56 -25.55 -4.63 9.50
C GLY A 56 -25.17 -3.36 8.81
N ASP A 57 -25.88 -2.28 9.16
CA ASP A 57 -25.64 -0.96 8.62
C ASP A 57 -24.71 -0.17 9.54
N SER A 58 -23.51 0.14 9.06
CA SER A 58 -22.51 0.89 9.82
C SER A 58 -22.83 2.38 10.01
N THR A 59 -23.92 2.88 9.42
CA THR A 59 -24.48 4.21 9.73
C THR A 59 -25.43 4.19 10.93
N ASN A 60 -25.70 3.01 11.50
CA ASN A 60 -26.39 2.87 12.77
C ASN A 60 -25.37 2.79 13.92
N MET A 61 -25.35 3.83 14.75
CA MET A 61 -24.41 3.95 15.87
C MET A 61 -24.59 2.85 16.92
N GLU A 62 -25.83 2.46 17.24
CA GLU A 62 -26.12 1.38 18.20
C GLU A 62 -25.59 0.03 17.69
N PHE A 63 -25.69 -0.21 16.38
CA PHE A 63 -25.09 -1.39 15.77
C PHE A 63 -23.56 -1.39 15.93
N LEU A 64 -22.88 -0.31 15.61
CA LEU A 64 -21.43 -0.21 15.79
C LEU A 64 -21.01 -0.34 17.26
N GLU A 65 -21.75 0.26 18.19
CA GLU A 65 -21.50 0.13 19.63
C GLU A 65 -21.57 -1.34 20.08
N SER A 66 -22.56 -2.10 19.56
CA SER A 66 -22.73 -3.52 19.87
C SER A 66 -21.54 -4.40 19.43
N LEU A 67 -20.74 -3.95 18.47
CA LEU A 67 -19.55 -4.66 18.01
C LEU A 67 -18.34 -4.48 18.93
N GLY A 68 -18.39 -3.54 19.88
CA GLY A 68 -17.28 -3.26 20.79
C GLY A 68 -16.06 -2.64 20.09
N VAL A 69 -16.29 -1.58 19.35
CA VAL A 69 -15.32 -0.88 18.47
C VAL A 69 -13.97 -0.64 19.14
N SER A 70 -13.94 -0.22 20.41
CA SER A 70 -12.72 0.09 21.18
C SER A 70 -11.80 -1.12 21.42
N ASN A 71 -12.30 -2.35 21.23
CA ASN A 71 -11.50 -3.58 21.41
C ASN A 71 -10.63 -3.90 20.20
N PHE A 72 -10.91 -3.32 19.03
CA PHE A 72 -10.13 -3.55 17.82
C PHE A 72 -8.86 -2.71 17.80
N ASP A 73 -7.79 -3.27 17.25
CA ASP A 73 -6.53 -2.54 17.04
C ASP A 73 -6.61 -1.58 15.86
N VAL A 74 -7.38 -1.95 14.83
CA VAL A 74 -7.58 -1.14 13.61
C VAL A 74 -9.03 -1.32 13.13
N CYS A 75 -9.69 -0.23 12.80
CA CYS A 75 -10.94 -0.20 12.07
C CYS A 75 -10.71 0.27 10.63
N ILE A 76 -11.10 -0.52 9.64
CA ILE A 76 -10.93 -0.22 8.21
C ILE A 76 -12.30 0.04 7.59
N VAL A 77 -12.53 1.28 7.11
CA VAL A 77 -13.74 1.66 6.38
C VAL A 77 -13.45 1.57 4.89
N ALA A 78 -13.91 0.48 4.26
CA ALA A 78 -13.71 0.19 2.85
C ALA A 78 -14.88 0.66 1.95
N ILE A 79 -15.77 1.49 2.49
CA ILE A 79 -16.92 2.09 1.78
C ILE A 79 -16.42 3.25 0.93
N ALA A 80 -16.63 3.19 -0.40
CA ALA A 80 -16.19 4.25 -1.30
C ALA A 80 -17.29 4.77 -2.24
N SER A 81 -18.31 3.96 -2.53
CA SER A 81 -19.41 4.32 -3.44
C SER A 81 -20.47 5.21 -2.80
N ASP A 82 -20.56 5.17 -1.47
CA ASP A 82 -21.48 5.98 -0.68
C ASP A 82 -20.68 6.93 0.20
N PHE A 83 -20.61 8.19 -0.23
CA PHE A 83 -19.84 9.24 0.41
C PHE A 83 -20.33 9.53 1.84
N GLN A 84 -21.65 9.62 2.02
CA GLN A 84 -22.26 9.93 3.29
C GLN A 84 -22.02 8.78 4.29
N SER A 85 -22.37 7.56 3.92
CA SER A 85 -22.17 6.38 4.79
C SER A 85 -20.69 6.22 5.19
N SER A 86 -19.76 6.51 4.30
CA SER A 86 -18.33 6.46 4.59
C SER A 86 -17.91 7.48 5.66
N LEU A 87 -18.43 8.71 5.58
CA LEU A 87 -18.15 9.78 6.57
C LEU A 87 -18.78 9.47 7.92
N GLU A 88 -20.08 9.09 7.94
CA GLU A 88 -20.80 8.77 9.16
C GLU A 88 -20.15 7.60 9.90
N THR A 89 -19.87 6.51 9.17
CA THR A 89 -19.17 5.35 9.76
C THR A 89 -17.81 5.76 10.35
N THR A 90 -17.01 6.57 9.62
CA THR A 90 -15.71 7.03 10.11
C THR A 90 -15.83 7.85 11.39
N ALA A 91 -16.78 8.80 11.45
CA ALA A 91 -17.02 9.62 12.61
C ALA A 91 -17.48 8.77 13.81
N TYR A 92 -18.47 7.90 13.63
CA TYR A 92 -18.98 7.05 14.70
C TYR A 92 -17.92 6.10 15.26
N LEU A 93 -17.04 5.55 14.45
CA LEU A 93 -15.94 4.72 14.94
C LEU A 93 -15.02 5.52 15.89
N LYS A 94 -14.73 6.77 15.58
CA LYS A 94 -13.91 7.64 16.46
C LYS A 94 -14.67 7.99 17.73
N ASP A 95 -15.95 8.34 17.65
CA ASP A 95 -16.79 8.64 18.79
C ASP A 95 -16.91 7.43 19.75
N LEU A 96 -16.94 6.21 19.21
CA LEU A 96 -16.94 4.95 19.95
C LEU A 96 -15.54 4.49 20.42
N GLY A 97 -14.52 5.33 20.28
CA GLY A 97 -13.20 5.10 20.84
C GLY A 97 -12.31 4.15 20.01
N ALA A 98 -12.50 4.06 18.70
CA ALA A 98 -11.58 3.32 17.83
C ALA A 98 -10.14 3.82 17.99
N LYS A 99 -9.20 2.91 18.23
CA LYS A 99 -7.76 3.22 18.41
C LYS A 99 -7.14 3.79 17.13
N MET A 100 -7.49 3.20 16.00
CA MET A 100 -7.02 3.60 14.67
C MET A 100 -8.13 3.40 13.64
N VAL A 101 -8.43 4.42 12.85
CA VAL A 101 -9.41 4.37 11.76
C VAL A 101 -8.70 4.65 10.43
N VAL A 102 -8.73 3.65 9.55
CA VAL A 102 -8.22 3.75 8.18
C VAL A 102 -9.41 3.80 7.23
N SER A 103 -9.57 4.87 6.47
CA SER A 103 -10.74 5.04 5.59
C SER A 103 -10.36 5.11 4.12
N ARG A 104 -11.14 4.42 3.29
CA ARG A 104 -10.95 4.43 1.85
C ARG A 104 -11.59 5.67 1.24
N ALA A 105 -10.79 6.46 0.52
CA ALA A 105 -11.28 7.57 -0.28
C ALA A 105 -11.46 7.15 -1.75
N SER A 106 -12.39 7.80 -2.44
CA SER A 106 -12.63 7.66 -3.88
C SER A 106 -12.22 8.92 -4.69
N ARG A 107 -11.91 10.03 -4.01
CA ARG A 107 -11.49 11.31 -4.60
C ARG A 107 -10.82 12.21 -3.56
N ASP A 108 -10.05 13.20 -4.00
CA ASP A 108 -9.28 14.06 -3.10
C ASP A 108 -10.13 14.82 -2.08
N VAL A 109 -11.32 15.28 -2.49
CA VAL A 109 -12.23 15.96 -1.56
C VAL A 109 -12.77 15.00 -0.50
N HIS A 110 -13.04 13.76 -0.87
CA HIS A 110 -13.46 12.70 0.06
C HIS A 110 -12.36 12.43 1.11
N ALA A 111 -11.11 12.26 0.68
CA ALA A 111 -9.98 12.07 1.57
C ALA A 111 -9.86 13.18 2.62
N ARG A 112 -10.00 14.45 2.20
CA ARG A 112 -9.97 15.59 3.12
C ARG A 112 -11.10 15.58 4.14
N PHE A 113 -12.31 15.20 3.73
CA PHE A 113 -13.45 15.11 4.66
C PHE A 113 -13.28 13.95 5.63
N LEU A 114 -12.82 12.79 5.19
CA LEU A 114 -12.57 11.64 6.07
C LEU A 114 -11.55 11.98 7.16
N LEU A 115 -10.43 12.63 6.82
CA LEU A 115 -9.44 13.09 7.81
C LEU A 115 -10.05 14.07 8.81
N ARG A 116 -10.89 15.00 8.36
CA ARG A 116 -11.57 15.95 9.25
C ARG A 116 -12.63 15.29 10.16
N ASN A 117 -13.18 14.16 9.72
CA ASN A 117 -14.16 13.40 10.48
C ASN A 117 -13.54 12.26 11.29
N GLY A 118 -12.21 12.26 11.48
CA GLY A 118 -11.56 11.40 12.44
C GLY A 118 -10.84 10.18 11.85
N ALA A 119 -10.73 10.03 10.53
CA ALA A 119 -9.82 9.03 9.98
C ALA A 119 -8.37 9.39 10.36
N ASP A 120 -7.63 8.42 10.87
CA ASP A 120 -6.19 8.56 11.18
C ASP A 120 -5.36 8.42 9.89
N GLU A 121 -5.79 7.55 8.98
CA GLU A 121 -5.15 7.32 7.69
C GLU A 121 -6.15 7.18 6.54
N ILE A 122 -5.69 7.53 5.35
CA ILE A 122 -6.48 7.40 4.11
C ILE A 122 -5.80 6.45 3.15
N VAL A 123 -6.57 5.53 2.62
CA VAL A 123 -6.19 4.69 1.47
C VAL A 123 -6.98 5.16 0.25
N TYR A 124 -6.26 5.49 -0.83
CA TYR A 124 -6.87 5.89 -2.10
C TYR A 124 -6.34 5.00 -3.23
N PRO A 125 -6.86 3.78 -3.38
CA PRO A 125 -6.30 2.75 -4.25
C PRO A 125 -6.22 3.18 -5.71
N GLU A 126 -7.27 3.82 -6.24
CA GLU A 126 -7.33 4.25 -7.63
C GLU A 126 -6.23 5.26 -7.96
N LYS A 127 -5.97 6.22 -7.07
CA LYS A 127 -4.91 7.23 -7.26
C LYS A 127 -3.52 6.60 -7.13
N GLN A 128 -3.34 5.72 -6.15
CA GLN A 128 -2.05 5.03 -5.92
C GLN A 128 -1.69 4.15 -7.11
N VAL A 129 -2.63 3.32 -7.57
CA VAL A 129 -2.41 2.44 -8.72
C VAL A 129 -2.28 3.23 -10.02
N ALA A 130 -3.05 4.30 -10.23
CA ALA A 130 -2.92 5.16 -11.41
C ALA A 130 -1.54 5.84 -11.48
N ASN A 131 -1.04 6.36 -10.36
CA ASN A 131 0.30 6.94 -10.28
C ASN A 131 1.38 5.89 -10.59
N TRP A 132 1.29 4.72 -9.96
CA TRP A 132 2.20 3.62 -10.23
C TRP A 132 2.19 3.23 -11.71
N THR A 133 0.98 3.06 -12.30
CA THR A 133 0.82 2.70 -13.72
C THR A 133 1.43 3.75 -14.62
N ALA A 134 1.15 5.04 -14.38
CA ALA A 134 1.69 6.13 -15.20
C ALA A 134 3.22 6.14 -15.18
N ILE A 135 3.84 6.04 -14.02
CA ILE A 135 5.30 6.05 -13.88
C ILE A 135 5.89 4.78 -14.49
N ARG A 136 5.34 3.60 -14.18
CA ARG A 136 5.84 2.31 -14.68
C ARG A 136 5.87 2.23 -16.20
N TYR A 137 4.86 2.81 -16.86
CA TYR A 137 4.71 2.75 -18.32
C TYR A 137 5.10 4.06 -19.04
N SER A 138 5.65 5.04 -18.33
CA SER A 138 6.16 6.28 -18.95
C SER A 138 7.47 6.07 -19.71
N SER A 139 8.20 4.98 -19.45
CA SER A 139 9.45 4.63 -20.12
C SER A 139 9.60 3.11 -20.21
N GLU A 140 10.17 2.62 -21.33
CA GLU A 140 10.52 1.20 -21.50
C GLU A 140 11.65 0.75 -20.56
N HIS A 141 12.42 1.69 -20.03
CA HIS A 141 13.56 1.42 -19.13
C HIS A 141 13.15 1.26 -17.66
N ILE A 142 11.92 1.57 -17.28
CA ILE A 142 11.41 1.38 -15.92
C ILE A 142 10.68 0.04 -15.83
N PHE A 143 11.14 -0.85 -14.94
CA PHE A 143 10.51 -2.16 -14.71
C PHE A 143 9.59 -2.17 -13.50
N ASP A 144 9.91 -1.39 -12.47
CA ASP A 144 9.07 -1.24 -11.28
C ASP A 144 9.37 0.07 -10.54
N TYR A 145 8.45 0.47 -9.66
CA TYR A 145 8.53 1.72 -8.93
C TYR A 145 7.83 1.61 -7.57
N VAL A 146 8.51 2.05 -6.53
CA VAL A 146 7.96 2.12 -5.17
C VAL A 146 8.19 3.53 -4.60
N GLN A 147 7.12 4.27 -4.37
CA GLN A 147 7.19 5.57 -3.71
C GLN A 147 7.41 5.39 -2.20
N LEU A 148 8.44 6.04 -1.65
CA LEU A 148 8.77 6.01 -0.22
C LEU A 148 8.29 7.27 0.51
N SER A 149 8.32 8.41 -0.18
CA SER A 149 7.85 9.71 0.32
C SER A 149 7.39 10.58 -0.86
N GLU A 150 7.01 11.82 -0.59
CA GLU A 150 6.65 12.78 -1.65
C GLU A 150 7.80 13.02 -2.66
N THR A 151 9.04 12.87 -2.22
CA THR A 151 10.23 13.18 -3.04
C THR A 151 11.11 12.00 -3.35
N HIS A 152 11.08 10.92 -2.56
CA HIS A 152 11.98 9.78 -2.70
C HIS A 152 11.25 8.51 -3.14
N ALA A 153 11.93 7.74 -3.99
CA ALA A 153 11.41 6.49 -4.51
C ALA A 153 12.52 5.47 -4.79
N ILE A 154 12.11 4.21 -4.89
CA ILE A 154 12.92 3.13 -5.45
C ILE A 154 12.41 2.87 -6.85
N PHE A 155 13.33 2.80 -7.81
CA PHE A 155 13.05 2.39 -9.19
C PHE A 155 13.81 1.11 -9.51
N GLU A 156 13.16 0.18 -10.18
CA GLU A 156 13.84 -0.89 -10.90
C GLU A 156 14.04 -0.42 -12.35
N ILE A 157 15.31 -0.25 -12.74
CA ILE A 157 15.68 0.40 -14.00
C ILE A 157 16.69 -0.48 -14.75
N GLU A 158 16.61 -0.46 -16.07
CA GLU A 158 17.62 -1.03 -16.97
C GLU A 158 18.97 -0.34 -16.79
N ILE A 159 20.05 -1.11 -16.98
CA ILE A 159 21.41 -0.55 -16.98
C ILE A 159 21.63 0.22 -18.27
N PRO A 160 21.97 1.53 -18.20
CA PRO A 160 22.27 2.31 -19.41
C PRO A 160 23.41 1.70 -20.22
N ASP A 161 23.31 1.71 -21.54
CA ASP A 161 24.31 1.13 -22.44
C ASP A 161 25.74 1.60 -22.14
N ASN A 162 25.89 2.87 -21.80
CA ASN A 162 27.20 3.47 -21.49
C ASN A 162 27.76 3.05 -20.11
N TRP A 163 27.00 2.29 -19.31
CA TRP A 163 27.44 1.71 -18.03
C TRP A 163 27.73 0.21 -18.13
N VAL A 164 27.23 -0.46 -19.16
CA VAL A 164 27.49 -1.88 -19.41
C VAL A 164 29.00 -2.14 -19.48
N GLY A 165 29.46 -3.15 -18.76
CA GLY A 165 30.89 -3.50 -18.68
C GLY A 165 31.69 -2.63 -17.71
N LYS A 166 31.09 -1.67 -17.01
CA LYS A 166 31.73 -0.91 -15.93
C LYS A 166 31.35 -1.47 -14.56
N THR A 167 32.19 -1.19 -13.57
CA THR A 167 31.81 -1.50 -12.18
C THR A 167 30.98 -0.37 -11.58
N ILE A 168 30.24 -0.68 -10.49
CA ILE A 168 29.48 0.31 -9.73
C ILE A 168 30.40 1.48 -9.30
N GLY A 169 31.60 1.19 -8.85
CA GLY A 169 32.57 2.22 -8.45
C GLY A 169 33.05 3.10 -9.58
N GLN A 170 33.19 2.57 -10.81
CA GLN A 170 33.56 3.35 -11.99
C GLN A 170 32.45 4.30 -12.44
N VAL A 171 31.18 3.89 -12.29
CA VAL A 171 30.02 4.76 -12.61
C VAL A 171 29.92 5.90 -11.59
N ASP A 172 30.19 5.63 -10.32
CA ASP A 172 30.18 6.58 -9.21
C ASP A 172 28.86 7.40 -9.11
N ILE A 173 27.73 6.69 -9.29
CA ILE A 173 26.38 7.25 -9.37
C ILE A 173 26.02 8.04 -8.10
N ARG A 174 26.50 7.56 -6.94
CA ARG A 174 26.20 8.18 -5.65
C ARG A 174 26.75 9.61 -5.56
N LYS A 175 28.01 9.82 -6.00
CA LYS A 175 28.62 11.15 -5.97
C LYS A 175 28.10 12.07 -7.07
N LYS A 176 27.82 11.49 -8.26
CA LYS A 176 27.40 12.29 -9.42
C LYS A 176 25.95 12.71 -9.38
N PHE A 177 25.06 11.84 -8.85
CA PHE A 177 23.61 12.02 -8.96
C PHE A 177 22.87 11.88 -7.62
N ASN A 178 23.58 11.64 -6.51
CA ASN A 178 22.96 11.40 -5.20
C ASN A 178 21.97 10.21 -5.18
N ILE A 179 22.25 9.19 -5.99
CA ILE A 179 21.45 7.98 -6.13
C ILE A 179 22.22 6.80 -5.57
N ASN A 180 21.54 5.94 -4.79
CA ASN A 180 22.14 4.71 -4.28
C ASN A 180 21.64 3.51 -5.09
N ILE A 181 22.56 2.66 -5.56
CA ILE A 181 22.19 1.32 -6.04
C ILE A 181 22.00 0.44 -4.80
N MET A 182 20.85 -0.19 -4.67
CA MET A 182 20.50 -1.05 -3.54
C MET A 182 20.71 -2.52 -3.86
N ALA A 183 20.45 -2.92 -5.10
CA ALA A 183 20.54 -4.30 -5.55
C ALA A 183 20.66 -4.37 -7.08
N LEU A 184 21.11 -5.51 -7.55
CA LEU A 184 20.99 -5.92 -8.96
C LEU A 184 20.00 -7.10 -9.05
N LYS A 185 19.16 -7.12 -10.10
CA LYS A 185 18.20 -8.20 -10.31
C LYS A 185 18.50 -8.88 -11.64
N ARG A 186 18.70 -10.19 -11.58
CA ARG A 186 18.97 -11.05 -12.73
C ARG A 186 17.96 -12.19 -12.79
N LYS A 187 17.19 -12.28 -13.86
CA LYS A 187 16.19 -13.36 -14.07
C LYS A 187 15.27 -13.58 -12.84
N GLY A 188 14.84 -12.49 -12.20
CA GLY A 188 13.98 -12.52 -11.02
C GLY A 188 14.71 -12.73 -9.69
N SER A 189 16.00 -13.11 -9.68
CA SER A 189 16.81 -13.22 -8.48
C SER A 189 17.44 -11.88 -8.13
N LEU A 190 17.31 -11.47 -6.85
CA LEU A 190 17.82 -10.20 -6.34
C LEU A 190 19.16 -10.43 -5.63
N ASP A 191 20.21 -9.76 -6.09
CA ASP A 191 21.52 -9.70 -5.44
C ASP A 191 21.65 -8.38 -4.67
N ILE A 192 21.63 -8.45 -3.34
CA ILE A 192 21.81 -7.30 -2.42
C ILE A 192 23.27 -7.16 -1.92
N ALA A 193 24.12 -8.14 -2.22
CA ALA A 193 25.52 -8.15 -1.78
C ALA A 193 26.45 -7.39 -2.73
N ILE A 194 25.96 -6.28 -3.29
CA ILE A 194 26.69 -5.47 -4.26
C ILE A 194 27.89 -4.76 -3.61
N ARG A 195 28.95 -4.58 -4.39
CA ARG A 195 30.20 -3.93 -4.01
C ARG A 195 30.65 -2.93 -5.07
N PRO A 196 31.61 -2.03 -4.76
CA PRO A 196 32.13 -1.09 -5.77
C PRO A 196 32.75 -1.77 -7.01
N ASP A 197 33.26 -3.00 -6.87
CA ASP A 197 33.82 -3.81 -7.95
C ASP A 197 32.80 -4.69 -8.69
N THR A 198 31.53 -4.68 -8.25
CA THR A 198 30.44 -5.40 -8.93
C THR A 198 30.26 -4.86 -10.35
N MET A 199 30.29 -5.76 -11.35
CA MET A 199 30.10 -5.43 -12.76
C MET A 199 28.64 -5.21 -13.10
N LEU A 200 28.39 -4.24 -13.97
CA LEU A 200 27.08 -3.93 -14.53
C LEU A 200 26.94 -4.60 -15.91
N ASP A 201 26.11 -5.63 -15.98
CA ASP A 201 25.87 -6.41 -17.20
C ASP A 201 24.55 -5.99 -17.87
N ARG A 202 24.44 -6.24 -19.18
CA ARG A 202 23.25 -5.88 -19.97
C ARG A 202 21.97 -6.65 -19.57
N ASP A 203 22.12 -7.86 -19.03
CA ASP A 203 21.02 -8.77 -18.68
C ASP A 203 20.53 -8.62 -17.22
N VAL A 204 20.92 -7.53 -16.56
CA VAL A 204 20.47 -7.21 -15.20
C VAL A 204 19.73 -5.88 -15.18
N THR A 205 18.78 -5.76 -14.24
CA THR A 205 18.20 -4.48 -13.85
C THR A 205 18.78 -4.07 -12.50
N MET A 206 18.74 -2.78 -12.18
CA MET A 206 19.20 -2.29 -10.89
C MET A 206 18.06 -1.62 -10.12
N LEU A 207 18.03 -1.88 -8.82
CA LEU A 207 17.17 -1.15 -7.89
C LEU A 207 17.95 0.06 -7.39
N VAL A 208 17.42 1.24 -7.66
CA VAL A 208 18.04 2.51 -7.28
C VAL A 208 17.13 3.31 -6.36
N LEU A 209 17.70 3.89 -5.31
CA LEU A 209 17.02 4.75 -4.35
C LEU A 209 17.58 6.18 -4.45
N GLY A 210 16.70 7.16 -4.56
CA GLY A 210 17.05 8.57 -4.56
C GLY A 210 15.83 9.48 -4.66
N GLU A 211 16.07 10.79 -4.79
CA GLU A 211 15.00 11.71 -5.15
C GLU A 211 14.51 11.41 -6.57
N SER A 212 13.18 11.38 -6.76
CA SER A 212 12.59 11.06 -8.06
C SER A 212 13.12 11.94 -9.21
N LYS A 213 13.33 13.25 -8.94
CA LYS A 213 13.90 14.19 -9.92
C LYS A 213 15.33 13.86 -10.32
N ASP A 214 16.15 13.37 -9.39
CA ASP A 214 17.54 13.02 -9.64
C ASP A 214 17.63 11.72 -10.45
N ILE A 215 16.77 10.75 -10.12
CA ILE A 215 16.62 9.50 -10.88
C ILE A 215 16.18 9.80 -12.31
N GLN A 216 15.12 10.58 -12.49
CA GLN A 216 14.61 10.97 -13.82
C GLN A 216 15.68 11.69 -14.64
N LYS A 217 16.44 12.59 -14.04
CA LYS A 217 17.54 13.31 -14.70
C LYS A 217 18.68 12.37 -15.09
N CYS A 218 19.06 11.45 -14.20
CA CYS A 218 20.17 10.52 -14.42
C CYS A 218 19.88 9.54 -15.57
N PHE A 219 18.65 8.98 -15.57
CA PHE A 219 18.24 7.94 -16.53
C PHE A 219 17.45 8.49 -17.72
N LYS A 220 17.18 9.80 -17.76
CA LYS A 220 16.40 10.48 -18.82
C LYS A 220 15.00 9.89 -19.04
N ILE A 221 14.32 9.60 -17.97
CA ILE A 221 12.98 8.98 -17.90
C ILE A 221 11.97 9.97 -17.33
#